data_5308ed88fbebe64f66cd535f833e452e
#
_entry.id   5308ed88fbebe64f66cd535f833e452e
#
_cell.length_a   1.000
_cell.length_b   1.000
_cell.length_c   1.000
_cell.angle_alpha   90.00
_cell.angle_beta   90.00
_cell.angle_gamma   90.00
#
_symmetry.space_group_name_H-M   'P 1'
#
loop_
_entity.id
_entity.type
_entity.pdbx_description
1 polymer ?
#
loop_
_entity_poly.entity_id
_entity_poly.type
_entity_poly.pdbx_seq_one_letter_code
_entity_poly.pdbx_strand_id
1 'polypeptide(L)'
;MSIPFVDLRSMHAEVCEDLDEAWRQASSSSQFIGGESVENFEDQWADYCGTRFCVGVGSGTAALALTLSALGLGRGDEVLVPANTFIATAAAVAAVGARPVFVDVDPSTLLITAKILEQAITRRTAAVIAVHLFGQPADMDAITRAASSAGIAVVEDAAQAHGACWRGKRTGSLSHAGCFSFYPGKNLGAFGDAGAVVTNDRALAERVRCLSNHGRSHDNPYRYELVGANHRLDALQAAILSVKLKRLDAWNAARNRAADAYAAALTGLPVRLVHTAPGASSCHHLLVVQMPHRDEVRQALAAEQISTGLHYPIPCHRQTPFMTGTGSALPVVETAADRILSLPMFPHLTDTQIRCVADAIFRALSKVACHEVPQVLYSQNAAFRM
;
A
#
# COMPACT_ATOMS: atom_id res chain seq x y z
N MET A 1 10.73 -27.13 3.09
CA MET A 1 9.65 -26.43 3.84
C MET A 1 9.06 -25.38 2.90
N SER A 2 7.75 -25.39 2.68
CA SER A 2 7.12 -24.35 1.85
C SER A 2 6.89 -23.08 2.68
N ILE A 3 7.32 -21.92 2.19
CA ILE A 3 7.13 -20.63 2.86
C ILE A 3 6.24 -19.76 1.95
N PRO A 4 4.96 -19.53 2.34
CA PRO A 4 4.06 -18.70 1.56
C PRO A 4 4.47 -17.22 1.63
N PHE A 5 4.04 -16.42 0.66
CA PHE A 5 4.23 -14.97 0.67
C PHE A 5 3.42 -14.29 1.79
N VAL A 6 2.18 -14.74 1.98
CA VAL A 6 1.26 -14.35 3.06
C VAL A 6 0.54 -15.59 3.56
N ASP A 7 0.40 -15.74 4.88
CA ASP A 7 -0.38 -16.82 5.49
C ASP A 7 -1.67 -16.28 6.12
N LEU A 8 -2.74 -16.25 5.32
CA LEU A 8 -4.06 -15.85 5.79
C LEU A 8 -4.71 -16.93 6.67
N ARG A 9 -4.34 -18.21 6.51
CA ARG A 9 -4.96 -19.31 7.28
C ARG A 9 -4.62 -19.20 8.75
N SER A 10 -3.34 -18.96 9.09
CA SER A 10 -2.92 -18.78 10.48
C SER A 10 -3.57 -17.56 11.12
N MET A 11 -3.72 -16.46 10.36
CA MET A 11 -4.42 -15.26 10.85
C MET A 11 -5.91 -15.54 11.11
N HIS A 12 -6.58 -16.30 10.25
CA HIS A 12 -8.00 -16.63 10.43
C HIS A 12 -8.20 -17.61 11.57
N ALA A 13 -7.34 -18.64 11.72
CA ALA A 13 -7.41 -19.60 12.80
C ALA A 13 -7.36 -18.96 14.19
N GLU A 14 -6.61 -17.86 14.33
CA GLU A 14 -6.47 -17.12 15.60
C GLU A 14 -7.78 -16.43 16.05
N VAL A 15 -8.71 -16.14 15.15
CA VAL A 15 -9.96 -15.40 15.40
C VAL A 15 -11.20 -16.12 14.88
N CYS A 16 -11.11 -17.44 14.61
CA CYS A 16 -12.18 -18.18 13.95
C CYS A 16 -13.50 -18.17 14.74
N GLU A 17 -13.46 -18.34 16.06
CA GLU A 17 -14.67 -18.34 16.90
C GLU A 17 -15.41 -17.00 16.85
N ASP A 18 -14.68 -15.89 16.93
CA ASP A 18 -15.25 -14.55 16.83
C ASP A 18 -15.80 -14.29 15.41
N LEU A 19 -15.14 -14.80 14.37
CA LEU A 19 -15.62 -14.71 12.97
C LEU A 19 -16.89 -15.51 12.75
N ASP A 20 -16.99 -16.72 13.31
CA ASP A 20 -18.20 -17.55 13.24
C ASP A 20 -19.37 -16.88 13.94
N GLU A 21 -19.14 -16.22 15.07
CA GLU A 21 -20.17 -15.44 15.77
C GLU A 21 -20.62 -14.23 14.93
N ALA A 22 -19.68 -13.46 14.38
CA ALA A 22 -19.99 -12.34 13.51
C ALA A 22 -20.81 -12.76 12.27
N TRP A 23 -20.47 -13.91 11.67
CA TRP A 23 -21.24 -14.50 10.57
C TRP A 23 -22.66 -14.85 11.01
N ARG A 24 -22.85 -15.53 12.16
CA ARG A 24 -24.17 -15.93 12.67
C ARG A 24 -25.04 -14.70 12.95
N GLN A 25 -24.49 -13.65 13.54
CA GLN A 25 -25.20 -12.39 13.81
C GLN A 25 -25.64 -11.71 12.50
N ALA A 26 -24.73 -11.54 11.53
CA ALA A 26 -25.03 -10.95 10.24
C ALA A 26 -26.10 -11.71 9.47
N SER A 27 -26.01 -13.06 9.45
CA SER A 27 -26.99 -13.90 8.75
C SER A 27 -28.36 -13.92 9.42
N SER A 28 -28.42 -13.90 10.76
CA SER A 28 -29.70 -13.91 11.49
C SER A 28 -30.44 -12.59 11.39
N SER A 29 -29.72 -11.46 11.36
CA SER A 29 -30.33 -10.12 11.20
C SER A 29 -30.85 -9.87 9.80
N SER A 30 -30.32 -10.59 8.78
CA SER A 30 -30.57 -10.35 7.34
C SER A 30 -30.30 -8.91 6.88
N GLN A 31 -29.52 -8.14 7.67
CA GLN A 31 -29.10 -6.78 7.33
C GLN A 31 -27.73 -6.80 6.67
N PHE A 32 -27.73 -6.92 5.32
CA PHE A 32 -26.49 -7.09 4.56
C PHE A 32 -25.90 -5.79 4.02
N ILE A 33 -26.66 -4.70 3.99
CA ILE A 33 -26.24 -3.40 3.46
C ILE A 33 -26.53 -2.30 4.51
N GLY A 34 -25.49 -1.54 4.87
CA GLY A 34 -25.58 -0.49 5.88
C GLY A 34 -25.88 -1.04 7.27
N GLY A 35 -26.40 -0.18 8.14
CA GLY A 35 -26.83 -0.53 9.49
C GLY A 35 -25.71 -0.67 10.50
N GLU A 36 -26.04 -1.22 11.66
CA GLU A 36 -25.21 -1.21 12.88
C GLU A 36 -23.80 -1.78 12.66
N SER A 37 -23.64 -2.85 11.88
CA SER A 37 -22.31 -3.44 11.63
C SER A 37 -21.38 -2.46 10.89
N VAL A 38 -21.93 -1.70 9.93
CA VAL A 38 -21.15 -0.70 9.18
C VAL A 38 -20.85 0.49 10.09
N GLU A 39 -21.82 1.02 10.80
CA GLU A 39 -21.68 2.16 11.71
C GLU A 39 -20.63 1.85 12.80
N ASN A 40 -20.76 0.68 13.45
CA ASN A 40 -19.81 0.25 14.47
C ASN A 40 -18.37 0.12 13.93
N PHE A 41 -18.19 -0.43 12.74
CA PHE A 41 -16.87 -0.51 12.13
C PHE A 41 -16.32 0.88 11.76
N GLU A 42 -17.15 1.76 11.21
CA GLU A 42 -16.78 3.12 10.86
C GLU A 42 -16.29 3.88 12.11
N ASP A 43 -17.04 3.79 13.22
CA ASP A 43 -16.66 4.41 14.49
C ASP A 43 -15.35 3.85 15.04
N GLN A 44 -15.21 2.52 15.08
CA GLN A 44 -13.97 1.84 15.53
C GLN A 44 -12.76 2.22 14.65
N TRP A 45 -12.96 2.32 13.34
CA TRP A 45 -11.86 2.65 12.43
C TRP A 45 -11.48 4.14 12.51
N ALA A 46 -12.45 5.03 12.66
CA ALA A 46 -12.21 6.45 12.91
C ALA A 46 -11.40 6.65 14.20
N ASP A 47 -11.84 6.03 15.30
CA ASP A 47 -11.14 6.07 16.59
C ASP A 47 -9.72 5.50 16.49
N TYR A 48 -9.57 4.37 15.80
CA TYR A 48 -8.27 3.74 15.59
C TYR A 48 -7.31 4.63 14.80
N CYS A 49 -7.78 5.33 13.77
CA CYS A 49 -6.99 6.28 12.99
C CYS A 49 -6.77 7.61 13.71
N GLY A 50 -7.58 7.95 14.72
CA GLY A 50 -7.56 9.25 15.39
C GLY A 50 -8.21 10.34 14.54
N THR A 51 -9.27 10.01 13.81
CA THR A 51 -10.07 10.91 12.98
C THR A 51 -11.50 11.02 13.51
N ARG A 52 -12.22 12.06 13.09
CA ARG A 52 -13.60 12.31 13.53
C ARG A 52 -14.63 11.52 12.75
N PHE A 53 -14.32 11.16 11.49
CA PHE A 53 -15.26 10.52 10.57
C PHE A 53 -14.58 9.42 9.80
N CYS A 54 -15.32 8.34 9.59
CA CYS A 54 -15.01 7.27 8.66
C CYS A 54 -16.22 7.02 7.76
N VAL A 55 -15.98 6.71 6.51
CA VAL A 55 -16.99 6.24 5.56
C VAL A 55 -16.51 4.94 4.95
N GLY A 56 -17.20 3.84 5.27
CA GLY A 56 -16.95 2.55 4.68
C GLY A 56 -17.36 2.51 3.20
N VAL A 57 -16.47 1.99 2.37
CA VAL A 57 -16.67 1.92 0.91
C VAL A 57 -16.26 0.55 0.36
N GLY A 58 -16.61 0.26 -0.89
CA GLY A 58 -16.43 -1.06 -1.50
C GLY A 58 -14.98 -1.47 -1.81
N SER A 59 -14.02 -0.54 -1.82
CA SER A 59 -12.60 -0.85 -2.06
C SER A 59 -11.71 0.37 -1.81
N GLY A 60 -10.38 0.15 -1.74
CA GLY A 60 -9.42 1.24 -1.69
C GLY A 60 -9.42 2.12 -2.95
N THR A 61 -9.65 1.54 -4.11
CA THR A 61 -9.81 2.27 -5.38
C THR A 61 -11.01 3.21 -5.33
N ALA A 62 -12.15 2.71 -4.81
CA ALA A 62 -13.35 3.51 -4.59
C ALA A 62 -13.10 4.62 -3.57
N ALA A 63 -12.37 4.34 -2.47
CA ALA A 63 -11.99 5.34 -1.47
C ALA A 63 -11.26 6.52 -2.10
N LEU A 64 -10.24 6.26 -2.92
CA LEU A 64 -9.48 7.30 -3.63
C LEU A 64 -10.36 8.08 -4.61
N ALA A 65 -11.09 7.40 -5.49
CA ALA A 65 -11.93 8.06 -6.49
C ALA A 65 -13.04 8.92 -5.87
N LEU A 66 -13.71 8.39 -4.84
CA LEU A 66 -14.76 9.12 -4.11
C LEU A 66 -14.20 10.34 -3.38
N THR A 67 -13.01 10.23 -2.76
CA THR A 67 -12.34 11.35 -2.10
C THR A 67 -12.00 12.46 -3.09
N LEU A 68 -11.37 12.12 -4.23
CA LEU A 68 -11.04 13.09 -5.28
C LEU A 68 -12.29 13.76 -5.84
N SER A 69 -13.36 13.01 -6.11
CA SER A 69 -14.64 13.53 -6.54
C SER A 69 -15.28 14.44 -5.48
N ALA A 70 -15.24 14.05 -4.20
CA ALA A 70 -15.78 14.84 -3.10
C ALA A 70 -15.02 16.15 -2.87
N LEU A 71 -13.71 16.18 -3.18
CA LEU A 71 -12.89 17.40 -3.22
C LEU A 71 -13.17 18.28 -4.43
N GLY A 72 -14.00 17.83 -5.37
CA GLY A 72 -14.39 18.57 -6.57
C GLY A 72 -13.39 18.49 -7.72
N LEU A 73 -12.45 17.54 -7.66
CA LEU A 73 -11.43 17.35 -8.70
C LEU A 73 -12.01 16.70 -9.95
N GLY A 74 -11.55 17.12 -11.13
CA GLY A 74 -12.06 16.63 -12.40
C GLY A 74 -11.25 17.09 -13.62
N ARG A 75 -11.96 17.27 -14.75
CA ARG A 75 -11.35 17.65 -16.02
C ARG A 75 -10.64 19.00 -15.91
N GLY A 76 -9.36 19.03 -16.28
CA GLY A 76 -8.50 20.22 -16.24
C GLY A 76 -7.54 20.23 -15.06
N ASP A 77 -7.85 19.46 -14.02
CA ASP A 77 -6.99 19.35 -12.84
C ASP A 77 -5.89 18.33 -13.05
N GLU A 78 -4.76 18.58 -12.39
CA GLU A 78 -3.62 17.67 -12.28
C GLU A 78 -3.51 17.17 -10.83
N VAL A 79 -3.29 15.87 -10.69
CA VAL A 79 -3.01 15.24 -9.40
C VAL A 79 -1.64 14.61 -9.44
N LEU A 80 -0.75 15.03 -8.54
CA LEU A 80 0.59 14.44 -8.43
C LEU A 80 0.51 13.06 -7.78
N VAL A 81 1.13 12.06 -8.42
CA VAL A 81 1.10 10.65 -8.00
C VAL A 81 2.52 10.09 -8.09
N PRO A 82 3.09 9.48 -7.04
CA PRO A 82 4.35 8.76 -7.18
C PRO A 82 4.20 7.60 -8.17
N ALA A 83 5.13 7.49 -9.11
CA ALA A 83 5.06 6.45 -10.14
C ALA A 83 5.28 5.04 -9.58
N ASN A 84 5.90 4.95 -8.38
CA ASN A 84 6.07 3.72 -7.61
C ASN A 84 4.87 3.50 -6.69
N THR A 85 3.73 3.13 -7.27
CA THR A 85 2.51 2.80 -6.53
C THR A 85 1.72 1.69 -7.23
N PHE A 86 0.69 1.17 -6.56
CA PHE A 86 -0.29 0.32 -7.23
C PHE A 86 -1.10 1.14 -8.22
N ILE A 87 -1.45 0.53 -9.34
CA ILE A 87 -2.13 1.21 -10.46
C ILE A 87 -3.43 1.91 -10.05
N ALA A 88 -4.10 1.44 -8.98
CA ALA A 88 -5.36 2.01 -8.49
C ALA A 88 -5.23 3.49 -8.11
N THR A 89 -4.07 3.94 -7.59
CA THR A 89 -3.84 5.34 -7.25
C THR A 89 -3.99 6.24 -8.48
N ALA A 90 -3.36 5.87 -9.59
CA ALA A 90 -3.46 6.62 -10.85
C ALA A 90 -4.82 6.43 -11.55
N ALA A 91 -5.38 5.21 -11.47
CA ALA A 91 -6.69 4.90 -12.04
C ALA A 91 -7.81 5.70 -11.37
N ALA A 92 -7.76 5.92 -10.06
CA ALA A 92 -8.72 6.75 -9.33
C ALA A 92 -8.69 8.21 -9.80
N VAL A 93 -7.52 8.77 -10.08
CA VAL A 93 -7.37 10.11 -10.66
C VAL A 93 -7.99 10.18 -12.05
N ALA A 94 -7.70 9.20 -12.90
CA ALA A 94 -8.27 9.16 -14.24
C ALA A 94 -9.79 8.96 -14.23
N ALA A 95 -10.31 8.18 -13.29
CA ALA A 95 -11.75 7.89 -13.16
C ALA A 95 -12.58 9.14 -12.85
N VAL A 96 -12.04 10.12 -12.14
CA VAL A 96 -12.72 11.42 -11.90
C VAL A 96 -12.50 12.42 -13.04
N GLY A 97 -11.77 12.03 -14.09
CA GLY A 97 -11.49 12.89 -15.25
C GLY A 97 -10.29 13.84 -15.08
N ALA A 98 -9.59 13.79 -13.93
CA ALA A 98 -8.36 14.52 -13.69
C ALA A 98 -7.17 13.82 -14.38
N ARG A 99 -6.06 14.53 -14.52
CA ARG A 99 -4.83 14.00 -15.12
C ARG A 99 -3.83 13.57 -14.04
N PRO A 100 -3.45 12.30 -13.94
CA PRO A 100 -2.33 11.91 -13.09
C PRO A 100 -1.01 12.46 -13.67
N VAL A 101 -0.24 13.13 -12.83
CA VAL A 101 1.11 13.60 -13.13
C VAL A 101 2.08 12.79 -12.28
N PHE A 102 2.82 11.92 -12.94
CA PHE A 102 3.72 11.04 -12.25
C PHE A 102 4.99 11.74 -11.81
N VAL A 103 5.41 11.46 -10.58
CA VAL A 103 6.63 11.98 -9.97
C VAL A 103 7.54 10.85 -9.53
N ASP A 104 8.84 11.12 -9.45
CA ASP A 104 9.83 10.19 -8.92
C ASP A 104 9.73 10.10 -7.40
N VAL A 105 10.58 9.31 -6.77
CA VAL A 105 10.61 9.06 -5.34
C VAL A 105 12.02 9.18 -4.78
N ASP A 106 12.17 9.23 -3.47
CA ASP A 106 13.45 9.15 -2.80
C ASP A 106 14.06 7.73 -2.96
N PRO A 107 15.34 7.60 -3.31
CA PRO A 107 15.96 6.31 -3.59
C PRO A 107 16.13 5.40 -2.37
N SER A 108 16.06 5.93 -1.16
CA SER A 108 16.22 5.16 0.07
C SER A 108 14.89 4.65 0.64
N THR A 109 13.87 5.48 0.62
CA THR A 109 12.53 5.19 1.16
C THR A 109 11.55 4.73 0.10
N LEU A 110 11.80 5.03 -1.18
CA LEU A 110 10.89 4.83 -2.31
C LEU A 110 9.54 5.54 -2.13
N LEU A 111 9.52 6.65 -1.39
CA LEU A 111 8.34 7.49 -1.16
C LEU A 111 8.53 8.88 -1.77
N ILE A 112 7.41 9.56 -2.03
CA ILE A 112 7.41 10.98 -2.43
C ILE A 112 7.96 11.85 -1.29
N THR A 113 8.67 12.93 -1.66
CA THR A 113 9.17 13.93 -0.71
C THR A 113 8.64 15.32 -1.04
N ALA A 114 8.68 16.24 -0.07
CA ALA A 114 8.29 17.63 -0.29
C ALA A 114 9.09 18.28 -1.43
N LYS A 115 10.39 18.01 -1.53
CA LYS A 115 11.26 18.52 -2.61
C LYS A 115 10.79 18.07 -4.00
N ILE A 116 10.43 16.81 -4.15
CA ILE A 116 9.90 16.26 -5.42
C ILE A 116 8.54 16.89 -5.72
N LEU A 117 7.68 17.01 -4.71
CA LEU A 117 6.39 17.66 -4.81
C LEU A 117 6.54 19.12 -5.32
N GLU A 118 7.37 19.94 -4.67
CA GLU A 118 7.59 21.35 -5.02
C GLU A 118 8.06 21.53 -6.46
N GLN A 119 8.93 20.64 -6.95
CA GLN A 119 9.44 20.65 -8.32
C GLN A 119 8.39 20.29 -9.38
N ALA A 120 7.35 19.54 -9.00
CA ALA A 120 6.33 19.04 -9.92
C ALA A 120 5.06 19.91 -9.96
N ILE A 121 4.85 20.80 -8.99
CA ILE A 121 3.67 21.67 -8.92
C ILE A 121 3.58 22.58 -10.14
N THR A 122 2.41 22.61 -10.77
CA THR A 122 2.04 23.53 -11.85
C THR A 122 0.82 24.35 -11.44
N ARG A 123 0.41 25.30 -12.28
CA ARG A 123 -0.83 26.06 -12.06
C ARG A 123 -2.11 25.23 -12.13
N ARG A 124 -2.04 24.01 -12.67
CA ARG A 124 -3.16 23.06 -12.76
C ARG A 124 -3.14 22.01 -11.68
N THR A 125 -2.08 21.95 -10.88
CA THR A 125 -2.00 20.99 -9.79
C THR A 125 -3.04 21.35 -8.73
N ALA A 126 -3.98 20.44 -8.50
CA ALA A 126 -5.07 20.62 -7.53
C ALA A 126 -4.89 19.72 -6.30
N ALA A 127 -4.18 18.61 -6.44
CA ALA A 127 -3.91 17.71 -5.32
C ALA A 127 -2.60 16.93 -5.50
N VAL A 128 -2.15 16.35 -4.39
CA VAL A 128 -1.14 15.28 -4.35
C VAL A 128 -1.70 14.09 -3.60
N ILE A 129 -1.43 12.86 -4.10
CA ILE A 129 -1.66 11.63 -3.36
C ILE A 129 -0.33 11.17 -2.78
N ALA A 130 -0.21 11.28 -1.45
CA ALA A 130 0.91 10.72 -0.71
C ALA A 130 0.65 9.23 -0.46
N VAL A 131 1.43 8.36 -1.11
CA VAL A 131 1.28 6.91 -0.96
C VAL A 131 2.20 6.42 0.14
N HIS A 132 1.63 5.75 1.15
CA HIS A 132 2.35 5.11 2.24
C HIS A 132 2.74 3.69 1.85
N LEU A 133 3.60 3.60 0.84
CA LEU A 133 3.94 2.34 0.19
C LEU A 133 4.66 1.38 1.15
N PHE A 134 4.38 0.08 1.03
CA PHE A 134 4.91 -1.01 1.83
C PHE A 134 4.51 -1.00 3.31
N GLY A 135 3.73 -0.01 3.73
CA GLY A 135 3.30 0.16 5.11
C GLY A 135 4.12 1.18 5.90
N GLN A 136 4.95 1.98 5.25
CA GLN A 136 5.67 3.09 5.87
C GLN A 136 5.07 4.44 5.46
N PRO A 137 4.85 5.37 6.40
CA PRO A 137 4.35 6.70 6.06
C PRO A 137 5.41 7.56 5.37
N ALA A 138 4.98 8.38 4.41
CA ALA A 138 5.78 9.46 3.88
C ALA A 138 5.97 10.58 4.93
N ASP A 139 6.93 11.50 4.72
CA ASP A 139 7.10 12.70 5.57
C ASP A 139 5.93 13.66 5.36
N MET A 140 4.83 13.39 6.08
CA MET A 140 3.59 14.12 5.93
C MET A 140 3.69 15.57 6.42
N ASP A 141 4.56 15.85 7.40
CA ASP A 141 4.76 17.22 7.86
C ASP A 141 5.37 18.11 6.78
N ALA A 142 6.35 17.58 6.05
CA ALA A 142 6.98 18.31 4.96
C ALA A 142 6.06 18.41 3.74
N ILE A 143 5.39 17.31 3.38
CA ILE A 143 4.46 17.26 2.23
C ILE A 143 3.27 18.20 2.45
N THR A 144 2.64 18.17 3.62
CA THR A 144 1.48 19.03 3.91
C THR A 144 1.86 20.51 3.96
N ARG A 145 3.05 20.86 4.47
CA ARG A 145 3.54 22.25 4.40
C ARG A 145 3.74 22.72 2.97
N ALA A 146 4.41 21.94 2.14
CA ALA A 146 4.64 22.28 0.73
C ALA A 146 3.31 22.41 -0.04
N ALA A 147 2.39 21.48 0.15
CA ALA A 147 1.07 21.52 -0.46
C ALA A 147 0.24 22.74 -0.01
N SER A 148 0.24 23.05 1.28
CA SER A 148 -0.48 24.21 1.83
C SER A 148 0.06 25.52 1.27
N SER A 149 1.39 25.64 1.11
CA SER A 149 2.00 26.82 0.49
C SER A 149 1.58 27.03 -0.96
N ALA A 150 1.20 25.97 -1.65
CA ALA A 150 0.72 25.99 -3.03
C ALA A 150 -0.82 25.98 -3.15
N GLY A 151 -1.53 25.88 -2.04
CA GLY A 151 -3.01 25.82 -2.02
C GLY A 151 -3.58 24.54 -2.62
N ILE A 152 -2.85 23.42 -2.60
CA ILE A 152 -3.29 22.12 -3.15
C ILE A 152 -3.71 21.13 -2.04
N ALA A 153 -4.65 20.25 -2.35
CA ALA A 153 -5.11 19.23 -1.42
C ALA A 153 -4.09 18.10 -1.26
N VAL A 154 -4.05 17.48 -0.08
CA VAL A 154 -3.27 16.27 0.18
C VAL A 154 -4.23 15.14 0.53
N VAL A 155 -4.09 13.99 -0.15
CA VAL A 155 -4.82 12.74 0.12
C VAL A 155 -3.79 11.67 0.45
N GLU A 156 -4.02 10.93 1.54
CA GLU A 156 -3.20 9.77 1.88
C GLU A 156 -3.75 8.52 1.18
N ASP A 157 -2.94 7.87 0.33
CA ASP A 157 -3.18 6.48 -0.04
C ASP A 157 -2.53 5.60 1.03
N ALA A 158 -3.33 5.24 2.02
CA ALA A 158 -2.96 4.42 3.16
C ALA A 158 -3.36 2.94 2.99
N ALA A 159 -3.64 2.51 1.75
CA ALA A 159 -4.07 1.15 1.42
C ALA A 159 -3.10 0.04 1.87
N GLN A 160 -1.87 0.39 2.21
CA GLN A 160 -0.84 -0.52 2.73
C GLN A 160 -0.37 -0.14 4.15
N ALA A 161 -0.99 0.84 4.81
CA ALA A 161 -0.43 1.46 6.00
C ALA A 161 -1.35 1.40 7.25
N HIS A 162 -2.08 0.30 7.41
CA HIS A 162 -2.98 0.06 8.54
C HIS A 162 -2.23 0.03 9.86
N GLY A 163 -2.33 1.11 10.64
CA GLY A 163 -1.66 1.25 11.93
C GLY A 163 -0.23 1.78 11.86
N ALA A 164 0.29 2.11 10.69
CA ALA A 164 1.54 2.85 10.56
C ALA A 164 1.40 4.26 11.14
N CYS A 165 2.51 4.84 11.63
CA CYS A 165 2.50 6.15 12.28
C CYS A 165 3.61 7.06 11.76
N TRP A 166 3.29 8.34 11.64
CA TRP A 166 4.25 9.43 11.48
C TRP A 166 4.28 10.28 12.74
N ARG A 167 5.42 10.28 13.45
CA ARG A 167 5.61 11.00 14.73
C ARG A 167 4.49 10.74 15.74
N GLY A 168 4.10 9.48 15.87
CA GLY A 168 3.07 9.02 16.81
C GLY A 168 1.62 9.23 16.38
N LYS A 169 1.36 9.87 15.22
CA LYS A 169 0.01 9.99 14.64
C LYS A 169 -0.18 8.91 13.57
N ARG A 170 -1.32 8.24 13.59
CA ARG A 170 -1.62 7.17 12.61
C ARG A 170 -1.85 7.74 11.22
N THR A 171 -1.41 6.97 10.20
CA THR A 171 -1.74 7.24 8.79
C THR A 171 -3.25 7.30 8.60
N GLY A 172 -3.69 8.13 7.67
CA GLY A 172 -5.09 8.48 7.44
C GLY A 172 -5.54 9.73 8.18
N SER A 173 -4.85 10.13 9.27
CA SER A 173 -5.17 11.34 10.05
C SER A 173 -4.23 12.52 9.76
N LEU A 174 -3.34 12.38 8.79
CA LEU A 174 -2.20 13.30 8.59
C LEU A 174 -2.46 14.35 7.50
N SER A 175 -3.62 14.28 6.82
CA SER A 175 -3.96 15.16 5.71
C SER A 175 -5.48 15.45 5.64
N HIS A 176 -5.99 15.88 4.47
CA HIS A 176 -7.42 16.14 4.26
C HIS A 176 -8.27 14.87 4.36
N ALA A 177 -7.76 13.74 3.85
CA ALA A 177 -8.40 12.44 3.94
C ALA A 177 -7.38 11.32 3.80
N GLY A 178 -7.64 10.19 4.48
CA GLY A 178 -6.93 8.93 4.31
C GLY A 178 -7.80 7.87 3.65
N CYS A 179 -7.26 7.21 2.63
CA CYS A 179 -7.95 6.18 1.86
C CYS A 179 -7.34 4.81 2.16
N PHE A 180 -8.17 3.87 2.60
CA PHE A 180 -7.75 2.52 2.98
C PHE A 180 -8.37 1.46 2.07
N SER A 181 -7.63 0.37 1.89
CA SER A 181 -8.11 -0.86 1.25
C SER A 181 -8.11 -1.98 2.28
N PHE A 182 -9.21 -2.69 2.39
CA PHE A 182 -9.30 -3.90 3.22
C PHE A 182 -9.35 -5.17 2.37
N TYR A 183 -8.72 -5.15 1.18
CA TYR A 183 -8.50 -6.37 0.38
C TYR A 183 -7.92 -7.48 1.28
N PRO A 184 -8.31 -8.77 1.12
CA PRO A 184 -7.97 -9.84 2.06
C PRO A 184 -6.51 -9.96 2.46
N GLY A 185 -5.58 -9.63 1.56
CA GLY A 185 -4.13 -9.67 1.82
C GLY A 185 -3.58 -8.48 2.61
N LYS A 186 -4.39 -7.47 2.95
CA LYS A 186 -3.96 -6.31 3.74
C LYS A 186 -3.78 -6.68 5.21
N ASN A 187 -3.03 -5.83 5.96
CA ASN A 187 -2.80 -6.05 7.40
C ASN A 187 -4.11 -6.16 8.19
N LEU A 188 -5.11 -5.37 7.79
CA LEU A 188 -6.50 -5.54 8.16
C LEU A 188 -7.27 -5.90 6.88
N GLY A 189 -7.60 -7.16 6.68
CA GLY A 189 -8.24 -7.67 5.45
C GLY A 189 -9.63 -8.24 5.72
N ALA A 190 -10.61 -7.84 4.91
CA ALA A 190 -11.96 -8.39 4.86
C ALA A 190 -11.97 -9.81 4.23
N PHE A 191 -13.15 -10.40 4.05
CA PHE A 191 -13.35 -11.65 3.31
C PHE A 191 -13.82 -11.40 1.86
N GLY A 192 -13.48 -10.24 1.33
CA GLY A 192 -13.76 -9.77 -0.01
C GLY A 192 -13.21 -8.38 -0.18
N ASP A 193 -13.76 -7.62 -1.12
CA ASP A 193 -13.39 -6.23 -1.29
C ASP A 193 -14.04 -5.35 -0.22
N ALA A 194 -13.27 -4.41 0.29
CA ALA A 194 -13.70 -3.37 1.22
C ALA A 194 -12.66 -2.23 1.25
N GLY A 195 -13.07 -1.08 1.71
CA GLY A 195 -12.23 0.09 1.92
C GLY A 195 -12.86 1.10 2.86
N ALA A 196 -12.15 2.16 3.18
CA ALA A 196 -12.67 3.29 3.94
C ALA A 196 -12.00 4.59 3.54
N VAL A 197 -12.74 5.68 3.72
CA VAL A 197 -12.22 7.05 3.76
C VAL A 197 -12.33 7.56 5.19
N VAL A 198 -11.23 8.06 5.74
CA VAL A 198 -11.22 8.74 7.05
C VAL A 198 -10.86 10.21 6.88
N THR A 199 -11.48 11.07 7.68
CA THR A 199 -11.25 12.52 7.61
C THR A 199 -11.69 13.23 8.88
N ASN A 200 -11.21 14.46 9.10
CA ASN A 200 -11.70 15.36 10.14
C ASN A 200 -12.70 16.39 9.61
N ASP A 201 -12.94 16.41 8.29
CA ASP A 201 -13.88 17.31 7.62
C ASP A 201 -15.25 16.62 7.46
N ARG A 202 -16.26 17.13 8.16
CA ARG A 202 -17.64 16.63 8.10
C ARG A 202 -18.23 16.73 6.69
N ALA A 203 -18.01 17.85 6.02
CA ALA A 203 -18.60 18.07 4.69
C ALA A 203 -18.00 17.09 3.66
N LEU A 204 -16.69 16.82 3.76
CA LEU A 204 -16.04 15.81 2.93
C LEU A 204 -16.61 14.40 3.20
N ALA A 205 -16.75 14.01 4.47
CA ALA A 205 -17.33 12.72 4.84
C ALA A 205 -18.76 12.54 4.31
N GLU A 206 -19.62 13.56 4.48
CA GLU A 206 -21.00 13.56 3.97
C GLU A 206 -21.07 13.45 2.45
N ARG A 207 -20.19 14.16 1.72
CA ARG A 207 -20.10 14.05 0.26
C ARG A 207 -19.64 12.67 -0.20
N VAL A 208 -18.62 12.09 0.47
CA VAL A 208 -18.15 10.72 0.18
C VAL A 208 -19.29 9.72 0.41
N ARG A 209 -20.02 9.83 1.51
CA ARG A 209 -21.16 8.96 1.83
C ARG A 209 -22.28 9.08 0.79
N CYS A 210 -22.61 10.29 0.37
CA CYS A 210 -23.57 10.55 -0.69
C CYS A 210 -23.13 9.90 -2.01
N LEU A 211 -21.89 10.17 -2.46
CA LEU A 211 -21.34 9.64 -3.70
C LEU A 211 -21.24 8.10 -3.71
N SER A 212 -20.88 7.48 -2.58
CA SER A 212 -20.76 6.02 -2.46
C SER A 212 -22.09 5.28 -2.56
N ASN A 213 -23.21 5.99 -2.36
CA ASN A 213 -24.56 5.45 -2.40
C ASN A 213 -25.41 6.15 -3.47
N HIS A 214 -24.96 6.07 -4.74
CA HIS A 214 -25.67 6.60 -5.93
C HIS A 214 -25.88 8.12 -5.94
N GLY A 215 -25.27 8.89 -5.05
CA GLY A 215 -25.54 10.32 -4.89
C GLY A 215 -26.81 10.65 -4.10
N ARG A 216 -27.32 9.68 -3.33
CA ARG A 216 -28.55 9.79 -2.55
C ARG A 216 -28.39 10.79 -1.39
N SER A 217 -29.41 11.66 -1.22
CA SER A 217 -29.52 12.55 -0.06
C SER A 217 -29.64 11.78 1.25
N HIS A 218 -29.06 12.32 2.30
CA HIS A 218 -29.20 11.74 3.65
C HIS A 218 -30.66 11.87 4.16
N ASP A 219 -31.31 13.00 3.87
CA ASP A 219 -32.63 13.35 4.45
C ASP A 219 -33.80 12.75 3.68
N ASN A 220 -33.59 12.39 2.40
CA ASN A 220 -34.66 11.88 1.56
C ASN A 220 -34.16 10.75 0.65
N PRO A 221 -34.62 9.50 0.87
CA PRO A 221 -34.13 8.33 0.12
C PRO A 221 -34.51 8.33 -1.38
N TYR A 222 -35.42 9.22 -1.80
CA TYR A 222 -35.85 9.35 -3.19
C TYR A 222 -35.21 10.55 -3.91
N ARG A 223 -34.39 11.33 -3.20
CA ARG A 223 -33.67 12.47 -3.76
C ARG A 223 -32.21 12.13 -3.98
N TYR A 224 -31.69 12.47 -5.14
CA TYR A 224 -30.30 12.32 -5.53
C TYR A 224 -29.71 13.70 -5.76
N GLU A 225 -28.62 14.02 -5.08
CA GLU A 225 -27.99 15.36 -5.10
C GLU A 225 -26.74 15.40 -5.98
N LEU A 226 -26.10 14.24 -6.16
CA LEU A 226 -24.87 14.08 -6.94
C LEU A 226 -25.00 12.88 -7.89
N VAL A 227 -24.16 12.85 -8.91
CA VAL A 227 -23.97 11.63 -9.69
C VAL A 227 -22.99 10.75 -8.93
N GLY A 228 -23.51 9.73 -8.31
CA GLY A 228 -22.72 8.76 -7.52
C GLY A 228 -22.73 7.37 -8.14
N ALA A 229 -22.18 6.41 -7.40
CA ALA A 229 -22.11 5.00 -7.79
C ALA A 229 -22.45 4.07 -6.62
N ASN A 230 -22.51 2.76 -6.87
CA ASN A 230 -22.63 1.76 -5.83
C ASN A 230 -21.22 1.36 -5.35
N HIS A 231 -20.75 2.05 -4.33
CA HIS A 231 -19.45 1.82 -3.70
C HIS A 231 -19.55 1.68 -2.17
N ARG A 232 -20.61 1.08 -1.68
CA ARG A 232 -20.87 0.88 -0.24
C ARG A 232 -20.00 -0.24 0.33
N LEU A 233 -19.73 -0.16 1.63
CA LEU A 233 -19.20 -1.28 2.40
C LEU A 233 -20.35 -2.25 2.76
N ASP A 234 -20.15 -3.54 2.51
CA ASP A 234 -21.10 -4.57 2.93
C ASP A 234 -21.06 -4.78 4.44
N ALA A 235 -22.23 -4.98 5.06
CA ALA A 235 -22.35 -5.17 6.51
C ALA A 235 -21.57 -6.42 7.00
N LEU A 236 -21.53 -7.49 6.21
CA LEU A 236 -20.75 -8.68 6.53
C LEU A 236 -19.24 -8.39 6.57
N GLN A 237 -18.73 -7.63 5.59
CA GLN A 237 -17.31 -7.26 5.59
C GLN A 237 -16.97 -6.34 6.77
N ALA A 238 -17.86 -5.42 7.14
CA ALA A 238 -17.71 -4.56 8.31
C ALA A 238 -17.63 -5.37 9.61
N ALA A 239 -18.51 -6.35 9.80
CA ALA A 239 -18.51 -7.25 10.97
C ALA A 239 -17.16 -8.03 11.07
N ILE A 240 -16.68 -8.59 9.96
CA ILE A 240 -15.39 -9.30 9.90
C ILE A 240 -14.23 -8.37 10.24
N LEU A 241 -14.24 -7.14 9.70
CA LEU A 241 -13.21 -6.14 9.96
C LEU A 241 -13.19 -5.72 11.43
N SER A 242 -14.35 -5.55 12.07
CA SER A 242 -14.46 -5.23 13.51
C SER A 242 -13.84 -6.31 14.39
N VAL A 243 -14.02 -7.59 14.05
CA VAL A 243 -13.37 -8.70 14.75
C VAL A 243 -11.85 -8.62 14.62
N LYS A 244 -11.36 -8.49 13.39
CA LYS A 244 -9.91 -8.50 13.09
C LYS A 244 -9.19 -7.25 13.60
N LEU A 245 -9.87 -6.10 13.67
CA LEU A 245 -9.30 -4.85 14.14
C LEU A 245 -8.72 -4.98 15.56
N LYS A 246 -9.34 -5.77 16.42
CA LYS A 246 -8.87 -6.05 17.78
C LYS A 246 -7.48 -6.70 17.82
N ARG A 247 -7.05 -7.34 16.72
CA ARG A 247 -5.75 -8.03 16.61
C ARG A 247 -4.71 -7.24 15.82
N LEU A 248 -5.09 -6.15 15.14
CA LEU A 248 -4.23 -5.46 14.18
C LEU A 248 -2.90 -5.00 14.78
N ASP A 249 -2.91 -4.39 15.97
CA ASP A 249 -1.67 -3.91 16.60
C ASP A 249 -0.74 -5.07 17.00
N ALA A 250 -1.29 -6.20 17.48
CA ALA A 250 -0.51 -7.39 17.79
C ALA A 250 0.12 -8.00 16.52
N TRP A 251 -0.63 -8.05 15.42
CA TRP A 251 -0.11 -8.53 14.13
C TRP A 251 0.95 -7.59 13.55
N ASN A 252 0.76 -6.27 13.66
CA ASN A 252 1.77 -5.30 13.24
C ASN A 252 3.05 -5.40 14.08
N ALA A 253 2.92 -5.59 15.40
CA ALA A 253 4.09 -5.83 16.27
C ALA A 253 4.84 -7.12 15.90
N ALA A 254 4.14 -8.19 15.51
CA ALA A 254 4.76 -9.41 15.02
C ALA A 254 5.50 -9.20 13.68
N ARG A 255 4.90 -8.44 12.74
CA ARG A 255 5.56 -8.04 11.47
C ARG A 255 6.82 -7.20 11.71
N ASN A 256 6.79 -6.29 12.68
CA ASN A 256 7.96 -5.50 13.05
C ASN A 256 9.10 -6.39 13.57
N ARG A 257 8.81 -7.35 14.47
CA ARG A 257 9.81 -8.33 14.94
C ARG A 257 10.39 -9.15 13.78
N ALA A 258 9.54 -9.59 12.84
CA ALA A 258 9.99 -10.31 11.66
C ALA A 258 10.89 -9.44 10.76
N ALA A 259 10.57 -8.15 10.60
CA ALA A 259 11.40 -7.21 9.84
C ALA A 259 12.79 -7.01 10.48
N ASP A 260 12.85 -6.88 11.81
CA ASP A 260 14.11 -6.78 12.56
C ASP A 260 14.95 -8.05 12.40
N ALA A 261 14.31 -9.23 12.47
CA ALA A 261 14.98 -10.51 12.26
C ALA A 261 15.54 -10.65 10.82
N TYR A 262 14.80 -10.19 9.82
CA TYR A 262 15.31 -10.12 8.44
C TYR A 262 16.47 -9.15 8.30
N ALA A 263 16.40 -7.97 8.92
CA ALA A 263 17.48 -7.00 8.88
C ALA A 263 18.79 -7.61 9.42
N ALA A 264 18.71 -8.35 10.53
CA ALA A 264 19.85 -9.06 11.11
C ALA A 264 20.35 -10.21 10.19
N ALA A 265 19.43 -11.03 9.65
CA ALA A 265 19.78 -12.19 8.83
C ALA A 265 20.37 -11.83 7.46
N LEU A 266 20.01 -10.65 6.90
CA LEU A 266 20.50 -10.17 5.61
C LEU A 266 21.77 -9.31 5.73
N THR A 267 22.28 -9.08 6.94
CA THR A 267 23.52 -8.30 7.17
C THR A 267 24.70 -8.91 6.44
N GLY A 268 25.47 -8.09 5.72
CA GLY A 268 26.64 -8.51 4.94
C GLY A 268 26.35 -9.04 3.55
N LEU A 269 25.08 -9.22 3.17
CA LEU A 269 24.69 -9.53 1.80
C LEU A 269 24.58 -8.26 0.95
N PRO A 270 24.76 -8.33 -0.38
CA PRO A 270 24.52 -7.20 -1.29
C PRO A 270 23.01 -6.96 -1.49
N VAL A 271 22.28 -6.89 -0.39
CA VAL A 271 20.83 -6.71 -0.28
C VAL A 271 20.56 -5.49 0.59
N ARG A 272 19.78 -4.55 0.09
CA ARG A 272 19.40 -3.36 0.84
C ARG A 272 17.91 -3.38 1.14
N LEU A 273 17.53 -3.37 2.42
CA LEU A 273 16.15 -3.11 2.80
C LEU A 273 15.73 -1.69 2.41
N VAL A 274 14.47 -1.53 2.01
CA VAL A 274 13.90 -0.19 1.84
C VAL A 274 13.88 0.50 3.22
N HIS A 275 14.47 1.69 3.28
CA HIS A 275 14.66 2.41 4.53
C HIS A 275 13.36 3.01 5.06
N THR A 276 13.11 2.88 6.35
CA THR A 276 12.03 3.60 7.05
C THR A 276 12.58 4.94 7.56
N ALA A 277 11.92 6.04 7.16
CA ALA A 277 12.38 7.38 7.50
C ALA A 277 12.35 7.64 9.03
N PRO A 278 13.27 8.45 9.58
CA PRO A 278 13.22 8.85 10.98
C PRO A 278 11.89 9.53 11.33
N GLY A 279 11.26 9.07 12.41
CA GLY A 279 9.94 9.53 12.83
C GLY A 279 8.77 8.72 12.25
N ALA A 280 9.03 7.83 11.30
CA ALA A 280 8.06 6.88 10.79
C ALA A 280 8.10 5.56 11.60
N SER A 281 6.91 4.99 11.84
CA SER A 281 6.74 3.62 12.33
C SER A 281 5.98 2.83 11.28
N SER A 282 6.67 1.88 10.65
CA SER A 282 6.06 1.04 9.60
C SER A 282 5.18 -0.05 10.21
N CYS A 283 4.12 -0.44 9.51
CA CYS A 283 3.35 -1.66 9.81
C CYS A 283 3.82 -2.87 8.99
N HIS A 284 4.86 -2.71 8.18
CA HIS A 284 5.44 -3.74 7.32
C HIS A 284 4.40 -4.60 6.61
N HIS A 285 3.52 -3.93 5.85
CA HIS A 285 2.61 -4.65 4.94
C HIS A 285 3.41 -5.54 3.99
N LEU A 286 4.50 -4.99 3.45
CA LEU A 286 5.49 -5.70 2.65
C LEU A 286 6.88 -5.45 3.24
N LEU A 287 7.72 -6.48 3.22
CA LEU A 287 9.16 -6.33 3.42
C LEU A 287 9.84 -6.33 2.06
N VAL A 288 10.27 -5.16 1.62
CA VAL A 288 10.87 -4.98 0.30
C VAL A 288 12.37 -4.77 0.43
N VAL A 289 13.11 -5.51 -0.37
CA VAL A 289 14.56 -5.40 -0.52
C VAL A 289 14.92 -5.01 -1.93
N GLN A 290 16.06 -4.36 -2.11
CA GLN A 290 16.67 -4.08 -3.40
C GLN A 290 17.96 -4.88 -3.50
N MET A 291 18.17 -5.56 -4.64
CA MET A 291 19.35 -6.39 -4.88
C MET A 291 19.71 -6.45 -6.37
N PRO A 292 20.97 -6.75 -6.72
CA PRO A 292 21.32 -7.14 -8.08
C PRO A 292 20.70 -8.51 -8.39
N HIS A 293 20.57 -8.84 -9.68
CA HIS A 293 20.11 -10.16 -10.15
C HIS A 293 18.78 -10.62 -9.52
N ARG A 294 17.87 -9.65 -9.29
CA ARG A 294 16.60 -9.87 -8.63
C ARG A 294 15.79 -11.04 -9.20
N ASP A 295 15.78 -11.19 -10.53
CA ASP A 295 14.95 -12.22 -11.18
C ASP A 295 15.55 -13.61 -11.03
N GLU A 296 16.87 -13.75 -11.08
CA GLU A 296 17.60 -14.99 -10.81
C GLU A 296 17.43 -15.43 -9.36
N VAL A 297 17.56 -14.48 -8.42
CA VAL A 297 17.31 -14.76 -6.99
C VAL A 297 15.88 -15.21 -6.78
N ARG A 298 14.91 -14.52 -7.39
CA ARG A 298 13.49 -14.88 -7.31
C ARG A 298 13.21 -16.29 -7.81
N GLN A 299 13.82 -16.68 -8.94
CA GLN A 299 13.70 -18.03 -9.51
C GLN A 299 14.30 -19.09 -8.57
N ALA A 300 15.46 -18.81 -7.99
CA ALA A 300 16.10 -19.71 -7.03
C ALA A 300 15.26 -19.91 -5.77
N LEU A 301 14.68 -18.84 -5.21
CA LEU A 301 13.75 -18.90 -4.09
C LEU A 301 12.50 -19.74 -4.40
N ALA A 302 11.92 -19.54 -5.59
CA ALA A 302 10.77 -20.31 -6.04
C ALA A 302 11.09 -21.81 -6.16
N ALA A 303 12.27 -22.18 -6.63
CA ALA A 303 12.73 -23.57 -6.70
C ALA A 303 12.84 -24.21 -5.29
N GLU A 304 13.11 -23.42 -4.27
CA GLU A 304 13.14 -23.85 -2.87
C GLU A 304 11.76 -23.70 -2.17
N GLN A 305 10.67 -23.51 -2.94
CA GLN A 305 9.30 -23.34 -2.43
C GLN A 305 9.13 -22.10 -1.51
N ILE A 306 9.93 -21.06 -1.72
CA ILE A 306 9.82 -19.76 -1.06
C ILE A 306 9.10 -18.80 -2.00
N SER A 307 7.89 -18.37 -1.62
CA SER A 307 7.07 -17.46 -2.42
C SER A 307 7.49 -16.01 -2.19
N THR A 308 7.69 -15.25 -3.28
CA THR A 308 8.05 -13.82 -3.25
C THR A 308 7.13 -13.01 -4.14
N GLY A 309 7.10 -11.69 -3.96
CA GLY A 309 6.30 -10.76 -4.75
C GLY A 309 7.12 -9.66 -5.41
N LEU A 310 6.52 -8.97 -6.37
CA LEU A 310 7.09 -7.76 -7.02
C LEU A 310 6.09 -6.60 -6.88
N HIS A 311 6.48 -5.53 -6.17
CA HIS A 311 5.61 -4.38 -5.91
C HIS A 311 6.36 -3.06 -6.16
N TYR A 312 6.44 -2.52 -7.46
CA TYR A 312 5.83 -3.12 -8.64
C TYR A 312 6.84 -3.19 -9.77
N PRO A 313 6.83 -4.22 -10.64
CA PRO A 313 7.88 -4.44 -11.64
C PRO A 313 7.78 -3.49 -12.84
N ILE A 314 6.62 -2.84 -13.03
CA ILE A 314 6.39 -1.85 -14.07
C ILE A 314 5.81 -0.60 -13.40
N PRO A 315 6.54 0.52 -13.37
CA PRO A 315 6.05 1.78 -12.82
C PRO A 315 4.78 2.28 -13.52
N CYS A 316 3.91 2.99 -12.80
CA CYS A 316 2.61 3.42 -13.33
C CYS A 316 2.72 4.24 -14.62
N HIS A 317 3.73 5.11 -14.76
CA HIS A 317 3.93 5.93 -15.97
C HIS A 317 4.35 5.10 -17.20
N ARG A 318 4.79 3.86 -17.00
CA ARG A 318 5.14 2.89 -18.05
C ARG A 318 4.00 1.91 -18.37
N GLN A 319 2.86 2.03 -17.69
CA GLN A 319 1.67 1.23 -17.97
C GLN A 319 0.93 1.80 -19.17
N THR A 320 0.44 0.94 -20.05
CA THR A 320 -0.21 1.31 -21.32
C THR A 320 -1.25 2.43 -21.21
N PRO A 321 -2.17 2.45 -20.20
CA PRO A 321 -3.17 3.52 -20.08
C PRO A 321 -2.59 4.90 -19.80
N PHE A 322 -1.34 4.97 -19.31
CA PHE A 322 -0.69 6.20 -18.86
C PHE A 322 0.57 6.55 -19.66
N MET A 323 0.91 5.75 -20.68
CA MET A 323 2.02 6.06 -21.58
C MET A 323 1.65 7.23 -22.49
N THR A 324 2.02 8.45 -22.08
CA THR A 324 2.00 9.62 -22.95
C THR A 324 3.37 9.75 -23.59
N GLY A 325 3.45 9.83 -24.92
CA GLY A 325 4.71 9.78 -25.67
C GLY A 325 5.78 10.85 -25.33
N THR A 326 5.54 11.69 -24.34
CA THR A 326 6.41 12.77 -23.85
C THR A 326 6.71 12.65 -22.35
N GLY A 327 6.54 11.48 -21.74
CA GLY A 327 6.75 11.27 -20.30
C GLY A 327 8.21 11.53 -19.89
N SER A 328 8.41 12.30 -18.82
CA SER A 328 9.74 12.50 -18.22
C SER A 328 10.28 11.17 -17.69
N ALA A 329 11.59 10.95 -17.84
CA ALA A 329 12.26 9.84 -17.19
C ALA A 329 12.15 9.99 -15.66
N LEU A 330 11.84 8.89 -14.97
CA LEU A 330 11.76 8.81 -13.51
C LEU A 330 12.82 7.79 -13.03
N PRO A 331 14.10 8.17 -13.03
CA PRO A 331 15.22 7.24 -12.94
C PRO A 331 15.25 6.43 -11.64
N VAL A 332 14.78 6.98 -10.53
CA VAL A 332 14.77 6.25 -9.25
C VAL A 332 13.74 5.14 -9.27
N VAL A 333 12.50 5.44 -9.68
CA VAL A 333 11.43 4.45 -9.78
C VAL A 333 11.77 3.38 -10.81
N GLU A 334 12.31 3.76 -11.97
CA GLU A 334 12.68 2.84 -13.04
C GLU A 334 13.79 1.89 -12.58
N THR A 335 14.84 2.42 -11.94
CA THR A 335 15.93 1.58 -11.39
C THR A 335 15.44 0.67 -10.26
N ALA A 336 14.55 1.19 -9.39
CA ALA A 336 13.99 0.40 -8.29
C ALA A 336 13.16 -0.77 -8.81
N ALA A 337 12.35 -0.56 -9.87
CA ALA A 337 11.50 -1.59 -10.46
C ALA A 337 12.27 -2.85 -10.89
N ASP A 338 13.52 -2.69 -11.34
CA ASP A 338 14.39 -3.80 -11.73
C ASP A 338 15.07 -4.52 -10.55
N ARG A 339 15.08 -3.90 -9.36
CA ARG A 339 15.84 -4.36 -8.20
C ARG A 339 15.00 -4.83 -7.03
N ILE A 340 13.76 -4.39 -6.91
CA ILE A 340 12.89 -4.70 -5.78
C ILE A 340 12.43 -6.16 -5.79
N LEU A 341 12.42 -6.76 -4.59
CA LEU A 341 11.83 -8.05 -4.31
C LEU A 341 11.13 -7.97 -2.95
N SER A 342 9.86 -8.39 -2.90
CA SER A 342 9.12 -8.48 -1.65
C SER A 342 9.28 -9.89 -1.09
N LEU A 343 9.81 -9.99 0.12
CA LEU A 343 10.04 -11.24 0.84
C LEU A 343 8.76 -11.68 1.58
N PRO A 344 8.65 -12.96 1.98
CA PRO A 344 7.56 -13.43 2.83
C PRO A 344 7.38 -12.53 4.05
N MET A 345 6.13 -12.05 4.30
CA MET A 345 5.84 -11.19 5.45
C MET A 345 4.41 -11.38 5.94
N PHE A 346 4.26 -11.97 7.12
CA PHE A 346 2.99 -12.18 7.82
C PHE A 346 3.21 -12.32 9.33
N PRO A 347 2.17 -12.14 10.19
CA PRO A 347 2.36 -12.07 11.64
C PRO A 347 2.94 -13.34 12.28
N HIS A 348 2.66 -14.50 11.70
CA HIS A 348 3.07 -15.83 12.23
C HIS A 348 4.39 -16.35 11.63
N LEU A 349 5.14 -15.49 10.93
CA LEU A 349 6.42 -15.88 10.33
C LEU A 349 7.44 -16.18 11.43
N THR A 350 8.05 -17.38 11.37
CA THR A 350 9.01 -17.84 12.39
C THR A 350 10.44 -17.47 12.05
N ASP A 351 11.30 -17.34 13.06
CA ASP A 351 12.73 -17.09 12.89
C ASP A 351 13.42 -18.16 12.03
N THR A 352 12.94 -19.41 12.08
CA THR A 352 13.46 -20.49 11.24
C THR A 352 13.12 -20.25 9.78
N GLN A 353 11.90 -19.81 9.47
CA GLN A 353 11.51 -19.46 8.11
C GLN A 353 12.30 -18.27 7.59
N ILE A 354 12.50 -17.24 8.43
CA ILE A 354 13.30 -16.05 8.08
C ILE A 354 14.73 -16.45 7.74
N ARG A 355 15.39 -17.28 8.58
CA ARG A 355 16.73 -17.79 8.29
C ARG A 355 16.78 -18.61 7.00
N CYS A 356 15.80 -19.49 6.76
CA CYS A 356 15.71 -20.22 5.50
C CYS A 356 15.65 -19.30 4.28
N VAL A 357 14.89 -18.21 4.35
CA VAL A 357 14.81 -17.21 3.25
C VAL A 357 16.15 -16.51 3.05
N ALA A 358 16.80 -16.05 4.12
CA ALA A 358 18.11 -15.38 4.06
C ALA A 358 19.21 -16.30 3.50
N ASP A 359 19.28 -17.55 3.95
CA ASP A 359 20.21 -18.55 3.45
C ASP A 359 20.01 -18.87 1.97
N ALA A 360 18.75 -18.93 1.53
CA ALA A 360 18.41 -19.15 0.12
C ALA A 360 18.84 -17.96 -0.75
N ILE A 361 18.66 -16.72 -0.27
CA ILE A 361 19.15 -15.50 -0.94
C ILE A 361 20.68 -15.54 -1.04
N PHE A 362 21.38 -15.87 0.05
CA PHE A 362 22.84 -16.00 0.05
C PHE A 362 23.34 -17.01 -1.00
N ARG A 363 22.75 -18.21 -1.01
CA ARG A 363 23.12 -19.26 -1.99
C ARG A 363 22.86 -18.80 -3.43
N ALA A 364 21.74 -18.13 -3.68
CA ALA A 364 21.38 -17.63 -5.01
C ALA A 364 22.39 -16.58 -5.50
N LEU A 365 22.69 -15.57 -4.68
CA LEU A 365 23.64 -14.52 -5.01
C LEU A 365 25.06 -15.06 -5.21
N SER A 366 25.49 -16.03 -4.38
CA SER A 366 26.82 -16.69 -4.54
C SER A 366 26.93 -17.43 -5.87
N LYS A 367 25.87 -18.11 -6.32
CA LYS A 367 25.85 -18.80 -7.62
C LYS A 367 25.97 -17.81 -8.78
N VAL A 368 25.24 -16.72 -8.75
CA VAL A 368 25.27 -15.69 -9.81
C VAL A 368 26.64 -15.04 -9.89
N ALA A 369 27.24 -14.67 -8.75
CA ALA A 369 28.59 -14.09 -8.71
C ALA A 369 29.66 -15.04 -9.28
N CYS A 370 29.53 -16.36 -9.10
CA CYS A 370 30.46 -17.35 -9.70
C CYS A 370 30.33 -17.44 -11.23
N HIS A 371 29.17 -17.13 -11.81
CA HIS A 371 28.97 -17.14 -13.28
C HIS A 371 29.48 -15.87 -13.96
N GLU A 372 29.66 -14.77 -13.23
CA GLU A 372 30.18 -13.50 -13.74
C GLU A 372 31.71 -13.40 -13.75
N VAL A 373 32.43 -14.36 -13.12
CA VAL A 373 33.90 -14.43 -13.25
C VAL A 373 34.22 -14.98 -14.65
N PRO A 374 34.76 -14.16 -15.58
CA PRO A 374 35.08 -14.65 -16.91
C PRO A 374 36.10 -15.81 -16.81
N GLN A 375 35.91 -16.90 -17.59
CA GLN A 375 36.92 -17.94 -17.87
C GLN A 375 38.11 -17.35 -18.63
N VAL A 376 38.82 -16.40 -18.09
CA VAL A 376 39.97 -15.73 -18.72
C VAL A 376 41.29 -16.20 -18.07
N LEU A 377 41.42 -17.43 -17.66
CA LEU A 377 42.71 -17.95 -17.16
C LEU A 377 43.07 -19.39 -17.57
N TYR A 378 42.60 -19.88 -18.74
CA TYR A 378 43.09 -21.18 -19.26
C TYR A 378 43.49 -21.16 -20.73
N SER A 379 44.11 -20.08 -21.27
CA SER A 379 44.67 -20.10 -22.62
C SER A 379 46.05 -19.47 -22.75
N GLN A 380 46.90 -19.48 -21.74
CA GLN A 380 48.29 -19.06 -21.83
C GLN A 380 49.28 -20.06 -21.20
N ASN A 381 49.15 -21.35 -21.53
CA ASN A 381 50.26 -22.31 -21.26
C ASN A 381 50.31 -23.42 -22.33
N ALA A 382 50.26 -23.05 -23.60
CA ALA A 382 50.52 -24.00 -24.71
C ALA A 382 51.40 -23.38 -25.83
N ALA A 383 52.43 -22.63 -25.49
CA ALA A 383 53.44 -22.18 -26.48
C ALA A 383 54.81 -22.01 -25.84
N PHE A 384 55.36 -23.08 -25.23
CA PHE A 384 56.79 -23.19 -25.02
C PHE A 384 57.17 -24.68 -24.95
N ARG A 385 57.19 -25.34 -26.15
CA ARG A 385 58.02 -26.50 -26.47
C ARG A 385 58.10 -26.60 -27.98
N MET A 386 59.15 -26.00 -28.56
CA MET A 386 60.04 -26.50 -29.61
C MET A 386 61.20 -25.52 -29.76
#